data_03338ea823c795aa1888a9e4a7d4d8a4
#
_entry.id   03338ea823c795aa1888a9e4a7d4d8a4
#
_cell.length_a   1.000
_cell.length_b   1.000
_cell.length_c   1.000
_cell.angle_alpha   90.00
_cell.angle_beta   90.00
_cell.angle_gamma   90.00
#
_symmetry.space_group_name_H-M   'P 1'
#
loop_
_entity.id
_entity.type
_entity.pdbx_description
1 polymer ?
#
loop_
_entity_poly.entity_id
_entity_poly.type
_entity_poly.pdbx_seq_one_letter_code
_entity_poly.pdbx_strand_id
1 'polypeptide(L)'
;MSDQSPRVQHVRQVLLWPLRLMPPDGAERAHARPWEFLGADSPWREVTSAQDASAAFQERYYTEFVSFLPYVQRFLFGAGQRRIFRRKDIAKVRVTTQAGVEPRVLDVHNLCLHFFFDVDIVLLVMEVGANDLPFDDAQDLLYRFGRAYPAGWDDAGNALHCMHGVEWLDAHGRLLVRSDAQERQAFIDQVVRHQAPRIASHWRYLLEPMEPDAPGATAALRYRQVEYYRMPMMAYLAVDRPSELSPSDFAALGTMAGTSSAPADAQRTQSDGVDRRYFYDRFWCNGGAAPYTRYICSGYALVVVGDAASQFFCCKERGVLSQFRHQHFLLFMIAHLQKASLLMFSDRLAEALTQLQVTDADSVRSFKRRIRYAFESFLRFTHRYWFTEISDQQQIRALFRMCGQHLDIERAYVEVKTRVADMNGYLEADSLRRQANTVVRLTVVTIFGMIGTITTGFLGMNLLAEADAPMSRRVWIFGSVFVITTALTVYTMAKSKRLSDFLDALSDERLSVWTKVKALLGVWRS
;
A
#
# COMPACT_ATOMS: atom_id res chain seq x y z
N MET A 1 10.74 30.90 42.00
CA MET A 1 10.87 30.36 40.62
C MET A 1 9.46 29.93 40.24
N SER A 2 8.89 30.52 39.23
CA SER A 2 7.50 30.29 38.84
C SER A 2 7.34 28.86 38.30
N ASP A 3 6.54 28.10 38.99
CA ASP A 3 6.13 26.71 38.68
C ASP A 3 5.13 26.69 37.50
N GLN A 4 5.52 27.32 36.40
CA GLN A 4 4.69 27.31 35.17
C GLN A 4 5.27 26.26 34.23
N SER A 5 4.46 25.23 33.94
CA SER A 5 4.76 24.22 32.92
C SER A 5 5.17 24.89 31.60
N PRO A 6 6.10 24.30 30.82
CA PRO A 6 6.49 24.84 29.52
C PRO A 6 5.26 25.11 28.63
N ARG A 7 5.32 26.19 27.84
CA ARG A 7 4.25 26.54 26.90
C ARG A 7 4.71 26.31 25.47
N VAL A 8 3.80 25.87 24.63
CA VAL A 8 4.02 25.72 23.20
C VAL A 8 3.45 26.94 22.49
N GLN A 9 4.34 27.80 22.02
CA GLN A 9 3.96 29.05 21.34
C GLN A 9 3.32 28.80 19.99
N HIS A 10 3.83 27.79 19.25
CA HIS A 10 3.29 27.40 17.95
C HIS A 10 3.24 25.88 17.86
N VAL A 11 2.05 25.35 17.59
CA VAL A 11 1.81 23.95 17.25
C VAL A 11 1.41 23.84 15.79
N ARG A 12 2.03 22.91 15.06
CA ARG A 12 1.54 22.45 13.76
C ARG A 12 1.43 20.93 13.79
N GLN A 13 0.30 20.42 13.36
CA GLN A 13 0.09 18.99 13.19
C GLN A 13 -0.29 18.72 11.74
N VAL A 14 0.44 17.83 11.09
CA VAL A 14 0.10 17.32 9.77
C VAL A 14 -0.34 15.86 9.94
N LEU A 15 -1.60 15.59 9.59
CA LEU A 15 -2.13 14.23 9.51
C LEU A 15 -1.98 13.72 8.08
N LEU A 16 -1.57 12.48 7.95
CA LEU A 16 -1.42 11.80 6.67
C LEU A 16 -2.19 10.48 6.74
N TRP A 17 -3.27 10.37 5.99
CA TRP A 17 -4.14 9.20 6.04
C TRP A 17 -4.11 8.43 4.74
N PRO A 18 -3.43 7.28 4.69
CA PRO A 18 -3.43 6.41 3.53
C PRO A 18 -4.73 5.60 3.45
N LEU A 19 -5.37 5.65 2.28
CA LEU A 19 -6.60 4.95 1.96
C LEU A 19 -6.41 4.16 0.67
N ARG A 20 -6.90 2.92 0.64
CA ARG A 20 -6.94 2.09 -0.55
C ARG A 20 -8.18 2.43 -1.36
N LEU A 21 -8.00 2.74 -2.63
CA LEU A 21 -9.10 2.86 -3.59
C LEU A 21 -9.60 1.46 -3.98
N MET A 22 -10.90 1.28 -3.91
CA MET A 22 -11.53 0.01 -4.21
C MET A 22 -12.03 -0.02 -5.66
N PRO A 23 -12.02 -1.20 -6.31
CA PRO A 23 -12.61 -1.33 -7.64
C PRO A 23 -14.12 -1.11 -7.59
N PRO A 24 -14.72 -0.59 -8.67
CA PRO A 24 -16.18 -0.56 -8.81
C PRO A 24 -16.78 -1.97 -8.78
N ASP A 25 -18.08 -2.08 -8.50
CA ASP A 25 -18.76 -3.38 -8.48
C ASP A 25 -18.62 -4.11 -9.82
N GLY A 26 -18.22 -5.38 -9.75
CA GLY A 26 -17.95 -6.22 -10.90
C GLY A 26 -16.62 -5.96 -11.61
N ALA A 27 -15.84 -4.95 -11.21
CA ALA A 27 -14.52 -4.68 -11.76
C ALA A 27 -13.43 -5.35 -10.90
N GLU A 28 -12.36 -5.75 -11.55
CA GLU A 28 -11.18 -6.34 -10.85
C GLU A 28 -10.12 -5.28 -10.51
N ARG A 29 -10.25 -4.07 -11.04
CA ARG A 29 -9.26 -2.99 -10.92
C ARG A 29 -9.96 -1.70 -10.49
N ALA A 30 -9.29 -0.93 -9.66
CA ALA A 30 -9.69 0.43 -9.39
C ALA A 30 -9.60 1.30 -10.65
N HIS A 31 -10.23 2.47 -10.63
CA HIS A 31 -10.17 3.39 -11.76
C HIS A 31 -8.73 3.82 -12.05
N ALA A 32 -8.33 3.79 -13.32
CA ALA A 32 -6.99 4.25 -13.74
C ALA A 32 -6.76 5.74 -13.47
N ARG A 33 -7.85 6.52 -13.47
CA ARG A 33 -7.86 7.97 -13.20
C ARG A 33 -8.96 8.31 -12.19
N PRO A 34 -8.78 7.92 -10.91
CA PRO A 34 -9.82 8.08 -9.91
C PRO A 34 -10.26 9.52 -9.71
N TRP A 35 -9.38 10.50 -9.90
CA TRP A 35 -9.70 11.92 -9.76
C TRP A 35 -10.76 12.43 -10.73
N GLU A 36 -10.98 11.78 -11.88
CA GLU A 36 -12.03 12.16 -12.85
C GLU A 36 -13.44 11.93 -12.27
N PHE A 37 -13.54 11.09 -11.24
CA PHE A 37 -14.79 10.76 -10.55
C PHE A 37 -15.05 11.61 -9.30
N LEU A 38 -14.20 12.58 -8.99
CA LEU A 38 -14.50 13.54 -7.91
C LEU A 38 -15.69 14.45 -8.24
N GLY A 39 -16.00 14.62 -9.52
CA GLY A 39 -17.13 15.43 -9.98
C GLY A 39 -16.83 16.94 -10.00
N ALA A 40 -17.52 17.65 -10.89
CA ALA A 40 -17.34 19.11 -11.04
C ALA A 40 -17.86 19.90 -9.85
N ASP A 41 -18.91 19.41 -9.18
CA ASP A 41 -19.55 20.05 -8.02
C ASP A 41 -18.85 19.71 -6.70
N SER A 42 -17.85 18.85 -6.72
CA SER A 42 -17.04 18.49 -5.55
C SER A 42 -16.32 19.71 -4.96
N PRO A 43 -16.11 19.79 -3.64
CA PRO A 43 -15.30 20.84 -3.03
C PRO A 43 -13.81 20.76 -3.38
N TRP A 44 -13.38 19.65 -3.99
CA TRP A 44 -11.99 19.42 -4.37
C TRP A 44 -11.63 20.11 -5.68
N ARG A 45 -10.52 20.84 -5.68
CA ARG A 45 -9.97 21.52 -6.88
C ARG A 45 -8.55 21.08 -7.11
N GLU A 46 -8.22 20.76 -8.36
CA GLU A 46 -6.84 20.37 -8.72
C GLU A 46 -5.87 21.54 -8.48
N VAL A 47 -4.74 21.23 -7.86
CA VAL A 47 -3.64 22.17 -7.67
C VAL A 47 -2.72 22.09 -8.88
N THR A 48 -2.78 23.10 -9.75
CA THR A 48 -1.86 23.24 -10.89
C THR A 48 -0.72 24.16 -10.52
N SER A 49 0.51 23.72 -10.73
CA SER A 49 1.75 24.48 -10.43
C SER A 49 1.84 25.83 -11.16
N ALA A 50 1.01 26.06 -12.17
CA ALA A 50 0.98 27.31 -12.93
C ALA A 50 0.28 28.49 -12.21
N GLN A 51 -0.43 28.23 -11.10
CA GLN A 51 -1.27 29.27 -10.45
C GLN A 51 -0.52 30.12 -9.41
N ASP A 52 0.67 29.72 -8.96
CA ASP A 52 1.48 30.46 -7.99
C ASP A 52 2.82 30.88 -8.59
N ALA A 53 2.80 31.93 -9.41
CA ALA A 53 3.99 32.47 -10.05
C ALA A 53 4.77 33.49 -9.15
N SER A 54 4.54 33.49 -7.83
CA SER A 54 5.29 34.39 -6.94
C SER A 54 6.76 33.98 -6.82
N ALA A 55 7.67 34.97 -6.74
CA ALA A 55 9.10 34.70 -6.59
C ALA A 55 9.42 33.84 -5.36
N ALA A 56 8.70 34.05 -4.25
CA ALA A 56 8.82 33.24 -3.03
C ALA A 56 8.41 31.77 -3.25
N PHE A 57 7.41 31.53 -4.06
CA PHE A 57 7.03 30.15 -4.44
C PHE A 57 8.10 29.49 -5.29
N GLN A 58 8.67 30.22 -6.27
CA GLN A 58 9.72 29.69 -7.15
C GLN A 58 11.00 29.34 -6.39
N GLU A 59 11.44 30.19 -5.46
CA GLU A 59 12.62 29.93 -4.63
C GLU A 59 12.40 28.72 -3.71
N ARG A 60 11.23 28.61 -3.10
CA ARG A 60 10.88 27.46 -2.27
C ARG A 60 10.81 26.17 -3.09
N TYR A 61 10.15 26.20 -4.26
CA TYR A 61 10.08 25.08 -5.17
C TYR A 61 11.46 24.62 -5.62
N TYR A 62 12.37 25.57 -5.93
CA TYR A 62 13.76 25.26 -6.24
C TYR A 62 14.45 24.55 -5.07
N THR A 63 14.32 25.09 -3.85
CA THR A 63 14.95 24.51 -2.66
C THR A 63 14.42 23.10 -2.35
N GLU A 64 13.13 22.88 -2.51
CA GLU A 64 12.54 21.54 -2.40
C GLU A 64 13.10 20.59 -3.47
N PHE A 65 13.09 21.05 -4.72
CA PHE A 65 13.52 20.25 -5.87
C PHE A 65 14.96 19.77 -5.72
N VAL A 66 15.91 20.67 -5.44
CA VAL A 66 17.33 20.33 -5.32
C VAL A 66 17.68 19.49 -4.09
N SER A 67 16.77 19.39 -3.13
CA SER A 67 16.97 18.59 -1.92
C SER A 67 16.83 17.08 -2.15
N PHE A 68 16.31 16.66 -3.29
CA PHE A 68 16.07 15.26 -3.60
C PHE A 68 16.90 14.76 -4.78
N LEU A 69 17.17 13.45 -4.80
CA LEU A 69 17.88 12.80 -5.90
C LEU A 69 17.06 12.82 -7.21
N PRO A 70 17.69 12.82 -8.40
CA PRO A 70 16.99 13.02 -9.67
C PRO A 70 15.82 12.06 -9.95
N TYR A 71 15.91 10.81 -9.52
CA TYR A 71 14.82 9.86 -9.71
C TYR A 71 13.65 10.11 -8.75
N VAL A 72 13.91 10.67 -7.56
CA VAL A 72 12.87 11.12 -6.61
C VAL A 72 12.24 12.43 -7.08
N GLN A 73 13.05 13.34 -7.66
CA GLN A 73 12.53 14.57 -8.28
C GLN A 73 11.50 14.26 -9.37
N ARG A 74 11.76 13.25 -10.23
CA ARG A 74 10.80 12.82 -11.24
C ARG A 74 9.48 12.33 -10.63
N PHE A 75 9.53 11.66 -9.50
CA PHE A 75 8.34 11.24 -8.78
C PHE A 75 7.58 12.43 -8.13
N LEU A 76 8.29 13.28 -7.41
CA LEU A 76 7.68 14.36 -6.65
C LEU A 76 7.15 15.51 -7.51
N PHE A 77 7.87 15.84 -8.59
CA PHE A 77 7.66 17.06 -9.38
C PHE A 77 7.38 16.78 -10.86
N GLY A 78 7.53 15.53 -11.31
CA GLY A 78 7.28 15.15 -12.70
C GLY A 78 5.79 15.16 -13.05
N ALA A 79 5.46 15.61 -14.25
CA ALA A 79 4.10 15.55 -14.77
C ALA A 79 3.65 14.08 -14.88
N GLY A 80 2.49 13.75 -14.31
CA GLY A 80 1.87 12.43 -14.48
C GLY A 80 2.26 11.35 -13.47
N GLN A 81 2.98 11.67 -12.39
CA GLN A 81 3.26 10.71 -11.32
C GLN A 81 2.29 10.88 -10.14
N ARG A 82 1.86 12.09 -9.88
CA ARG A 82 1.01 12.46 -8.74
C ARG A 82 0.06 13.60 -9.16
N ARG A 83 -1.20 13.53 -8.69
CA ARG A 83 -2.15 14.64 -8.75
C ARG A 83 -2.60 15.05 -7.37
N ILE A 84 -2.70 16.34 -7.15
CA ILE A 84 -3.05 16.94 -5.86
C ILE A 84 -4.34 17.73 -6.03
N PHE A 85 -5.30 17.46 -5.15
CA PHE A 85 -6.56 18.20 -5.08
C PHE A 85 -6.65 18.85 -3.71
N ARG A 86 -7.04 20.11 -3.67
CA ARG A 86 -7.18 20.90 -2.44
C ARG A 86 -8.63 21.26 -2.20
N ARG A 87 -9.01 21.22 -0.92
CA ARG A 87 -10.31 21.69 -0.42
C ARG A 87 -10.09 22.94 0.41
N LYS A 88 -10.92 24.01 0.21
CA LYS A 88 -10.74 25.33 0.84
C LYS A 88 -11.98 25.81 1.61
N ASP A 89 -13.06 25.06 1.58
CA ASP A 89 -14.32 25.39 2.25
C ASP A 89 -14.24 25.23 3.78
N ILE A 90 -13.26 24.51 4.29
CA ILE A 90 -13.01 24.30 5.71
C ILE A 90 -11.83 25.17 6.13
N ALA A 91 -12.08 26.10 7.06
CA ALA A 91 -11.07 27.05 7.53
C ALA A 91 -10.59 26.75 8.96
N LYS A 92 -11.47 26.20 9.81
CA LYS A 92 -11.17 25.95 11.21
C LYS A 92 -11.75 24.61 11.66
N VAL A 93 -11.17 24.07 12.73
CA VAL A 93 -11.74 22.94 13.46
C VAL A 93 -11.84 23.28 14.94
N ARG A 94 -13.01 23.08 15.53
CA ARG A 94 -13.21 23.16 16.97
C ARG A 94 -13.13 21.76 17.53
N VAL A 95 -12.24 21.57 18.50
CA VAL A 95 -11.99 20.27 19.12
C VAL A 95 -12.21 20.35 20.63
N THR A 96 -12.80 19.30 21.17
CA THR A 96 -12.95 19.08 22.61
C THR A 96 -12.22 17.79 22.96
N THR A 97 -11.19 17.87 23.77
CA THR A 97 -10.33 16.72 24.08
C THR A 97 -11.07 15.70 24.96
N GLN A 98 -11.74 16.18 26.00
CA GLN A 98 -12.45 15.35 26.98
C GLN A 98 -13.77 16.00 27.38
N ALA A 99 -14.70 15.24 27.96
CA ALA A 99 -15.95 15.79 28.50
C ALA A 99 -15.66 16.84 29.59
N GLY A 100 -16.34 17.99 29.49
CA GLY A 100 -16.18 19.08 30.45
C GLY A 100 -14.96 19.99 30.23
N VAL A 101 -14.10 19.71 29.25
CA VAL A 101 -12.98 20.57 28.87
C VAL A 101 -13.46 21.60 27.86
N GLU A 102 -12.98 22.84 27.99
CA GLU A 102 -13.32 23.91 27.03
C GLU A 102 -12.83 23.58 25.62
N PRO A 103 -13.71 23.79 24.62
CA PRO A 103 -13.33 23.58 23.22
C PRO A 103 -12.19 24.50 22.78
N ARG A 104 -11.27 23.97 22.00
CA ARG A 104 -10.21 24.75 21.35
C ARG A 104 -10.45 24.83 19.85
N VAL A 105 -10.09 25.97 19.27
CA VAL A 105 -10.19 26.19 17.82
C VAL A 105 -8.80 26.17 17.22
N LEU A 106 -8.63 25.31 16.21
CA LEU A 106 -7.42 25.18 15.42
C LEU A 106 -7.67 25.73 14.02
N ASP A 107 -6.68 26.40 13.45
CA ASP A 107 -6.73 26.83 12.05
C ASP A 107 -6.38 25.66 11.12
N VAL A 108 -7.15 25.48 10.04
CA VAL A 108 -6.85 24.51 8.97
C VAL A 108 -6.02 25.21 7.90
N HIS A 109 -4.74 24.85 7.81
CA HIS A 109 -3.81 25.50 6.88
C HIS A 109 -3.75 24.82 5.52
N ASN A 110 -3.98 23.51 5.49
CA ASN A 110 -3.98 22.73 4.27
C ASN A 110 -4.87 21.50 4.42
N LEU A 111 -5.63 21.21 3.36
CA LEU A 111 -6.42 19.99 3.24
C LEU A 111 -6.36 19.52 1.79
N CYS A 112 -5.64 18.40 1.54
CA CYS A 112 -5.37 17.89 0.21
C CYS A 112 -5.59 16.39 0.10
N LEU A 113 -6.01 15.96 -1.10
CA LEU A 113 -5.94 14.57 -1.55
C LEU A 113 -4.79 14.42 -2.54
N HIS A 114 -3.93 13.45 -2.30
CA HIS A 114 -2.85 13.08 -3.20
C HIS A 114 -3.17 11.74 -3.86
N PHE A 115 -3.41 11.75 -5.16
CA PHE A 115 -3.57 10.55 -5.98
C PHE A 115 -2.26 10.20 -6.64
N PHE A 116 -1.94 8.91 -6.72
CA PHE A 116 -0.73 8.38 -7.35
C PHE A 116 -1.11 7.50 -8.54
N PHE A 117 -0.33 7.60 -9.62
CA PHE A 117 -0.57 6.76 -10.79
C PHE A 117 -0.08 5.33 -10.53
N ASP A 118 -0.79 4.35 -11.06
CA ASP A 118 -0.44 2.93 -10.97
C ASP A 118 -0.42 2.31 -9.56
N VAL A 119 -0.81 3.08 -8.54
CA VAL A 119 -0.95 2.61 -7.16
C VAL A 119 -2.34 3.02 -6.66
N ASP A 120 -3.14 2.04 -6.22
CA ASP A 120 -4.50 2.30 -5.76
C ASP A 120 -4.52 2.80 -4.31
N ILE A 121 -3.68 3.81 -4.05
CA ILE A 121 -3.60 4.52 -2.77
C ILE A 121 -3.88 5.99 -3.03
N VAL A 122 -4.71 6.57 -2.17
CA VAL A 122 -4.90 8.00 -2.03
C VAL A 122 -4.48 8.41 -0.62
N LEU A 123 -3.78 9.54 -0.48
CA LEU A 123 -3.43 10.10 0.81
C LEU A 123 -4.28 11.34 1.08
N LEU A 124 -5.05 11.32 2.16
CA LEU A 124 -5.60 12.55 2.74
C LEU A 124 -4.52 13.20 3.59
N VAL A 125 -4.19 14.44 3.29
CA VAL A 125 -3.21 15.25 4.01
C VAL A 125 -3.91 16.47 4.58
N MET A 126 -3.78 16.67 5.89
CA MET A 126 -4.36 17.81 6.57
C MET A 126 -3.33 18.44 7.50
N GLU A 127 -3.17 19.77 7.40
CA GLU A 127 -2.34 20.56 8.31
C GLU A 127 -3.25 21.45 9.15
N VAL A 128 -3.17 21.29 10.47
CA VAL A 128 -3.84 22.15 11.46
C VAL A 128 -2.81 22.80 12.36
N GLY A 129 -3.19 23.91 12.98
CA GLY A 129 -2.31 24.60 13.90
C GLY A 129 -3.04 25.40 14.97
N ALA A 130 -2.34 25.58 16.10
CA ALA A 130 -2.74 26.41 17.19
C ALA A 130 -1.55 27.19 17.75
N ASN A 131 -1.82 28.22 18.52
CA ASN A 131 -0.80 29.01 19.17
C ASN A 131 -1.07 29.07 20.67
N ASP A 132 0.00 29.24 21.44
CA ASP A 132 -0.02 29.52 22.89
C ASP A 132 -0.80 28.48 23.71
N LEU A 133 -0.40 27.20 23.57
CA LEU A 133 -0.98 26.10 24.35
C LEU A 133 -0.08 25.72 25.54
N PRO A 134 -0.64 25.32 26.70
CA PRO A 134 0.10 24.53 27.66
C PRO A 134 0.68 23.28 27.02
N PHE A 135 1.85 22.84 27.47
CA PHE A 135 2.51 21.67 26.87
C PHE A 135 1.64 20.40 26.95
N ASP A 136 0.98 20.17 28.09
CA ASP A 136 0.10 19.02 28.31
C ASP A 136 -1.11 19.04 27.37
N ASP A 137 -1.69 20.22 27.12
CA ASP A 137 -2.80 20.38 26.17
C ASP A 137 -2.36 20.09 24.72
N ALA A 138 -1.15 20.54 24.36
CA ALA A 138 -0.59 20.24 23.06
C ALA A 138 -0.33 18.74 22.89
N GLN A 139 0.19 18.08 23.93
CA GLN A 139 0.41 16.65 23.94
C GLN A 139 -0.91 15.87 23.83
N ASP A 140 -1.94 16.24 24.61
CA ASP A 140 -3.25 15.57 24.57
C ASP A 140 -3.97 15.81 23.22
N LEU A 141 -3.79 16.99 22.61
CA LEU A 141 -4.23 17.27 21.25
C LEU A 141 -3.59 16.31 20.25
N LEU A 142 -2.26 16.18 20.24
CA LEU A 142 -1.52 15.27 19.35
C LEU A 142 -1.90 13.81 19.57
N TYR A 143 -2.18 13.43 20.81
CA TYR A 143 -2.59 12.08 21.16
C TYR A 143 -3.97 11.71 20.61
N ARG A 144 -4.97 12.61 20.74
CA ARG A 144 -6.38 12.32 20.45
C ARG A 144 -6.81 12.69 19.03
N PHE A 145 -6.26 13.76 18.47
CA PHE A 145 -6.63 14.21 17.14
C PHE A 145 -5.94 13.34 16.07
N GLY A 146 -6.69 12.93 15.04
CA GLY A 146 -6.20 11.99 14.02
C GLY A 146 -6.55 10.53 14.30
N ARG A 147 -7.65 10.29 15.04
CA ARG A 147 -8.23 8.95 15.23
C ARG A 147 -9.45 8.79 14.35
N ALA A 148 -9.45 7.79 13.49
CA ALA A 148 -10.53 7.56 12.53
C ALA A 148 -11.86 7.16 13.20
N TYR A 149 -11.78 6.51 14.36
CA TYR A 149 -12.90 6.05 15.19
C TYR A 149 -12.43 5.81 16.63
N PRO A 150 -13.36 5.72 17.61
CA PRO A 150 -13.02 5.40 19.00
C PRO A 150 -12.42 4.00 19.14
N ALA A 151 -11.43 3.85 20.02
CA ALA A 151 -10.91 2.53 20.38
C ALA A 151 -11.85 1.74 21.28
N GLY A 152 -12.78 2.42 21.94
CA GLY A 152 -13.79 1.89 22.86
C GLY A 152 -14.50 3.04 23.56
N TRP A 153 -15.27 2.71 24.61
CA TRP A 153 -15.97 3.68 25.45
C TRP A 153 -15.76 3.33 26.93
N ASP A 154 -15.69 4.34 27.77
CA ASP A 154 -15.66 4.18 29.20
C ASP A 154 -17.06 3.82 29.77
N ASP A 155 -17.14 3.61 31.10
CA ASP A 155 -18.40 3.27 31.78
C ASP A 155 -19.43 4.43 31.72
N ALA A 156 -18.98 5.66 31.55
CA ALA A 156 -19.84 6.83 31.35
C ALA A 156 -20.29 7.01 29.89
N GLY A 157 -19.80 6.17 28.97
CA GLY A 157 -20.14 6.23 27.54
C GLY A 157 -19.27 7.18 26.73
N ASN A 158 -18.22 7.76 27.29
CA ASN A 158 -17.31 8.63 26.55
C ASN A 158 -16.36 7.81 25.68
N ALA A 159 -16.14 8.30 24.46
CA ALA A 159 -15.24 7.65 23.53
C ALA A 159 -13.78 7.70 23.99
N LEU A 160 -13.10 6.56 23.98
CA LEU A 160 -11.71 6.41 24.42
C LEU A 160 -10.71 6.74 23.31
N HIS A 161 -9.60 7.35 23.69
CA HIS A 161 -8.43 7.62 22.84
C HIS A 161 -8.66 8.55 21.65
N CYS A 162 -9.84 9.06 21.42
CA CYS A 162 -10.17 10.09 20.41
C CYS A 162 -10.63 11.37 21.05
N MET A 163 -10.88 12.39 20.24
CA MET A 163 -11.51 13.62 20.69
C MET A 163 -12.95 13.34 21.16
N HIS A 164 -13.36 13.99 22.25
CA HIS A 164 -14.74 13.96 22.72
C HIS A 164 -15.68 14.62 21.69
N GLY A 165 -15.23 15.72 21.07
CA GLY A 165 -15.97 16.41 20.01
C GLY A 165 -15.04 17.00 18.96
N VAL A 166 -15.46 16.94 17.70
CA VAL A 166 -14.80 17.60 16.55
C VAL A 166 -15.86 18.27 15.70
N GLU A 167 -15.68 19.53 15.37
CA GLU A 167 -16.58 20.33 14.55
C GLU A 167 -15.80 21.06 13.46
N TRP A 168 -16.09 20.76 12.20
CA TRP A 168 -15.51 21.49 11.07
C TRP A 168 -16.28 22.78 10.83
N LEU A 169 -15.57 23.89 10.67
CA LEU A 169 -16.12 25.22 10.50
C LEU A 169 -15.62 25.86 9.21
N ASP A 170 -16.49 26.62 8.55
CA ASP A 170 -16.11 27.44 7.41
C ASP A 170 -15.34 28.72 7.84
N ALA A 171 -14.98 29.57 6.88
CA ALA A 171 -14.30 30.85 7.14
C ALA A 171 -15.12 31.85 7.98
N HIS A 172 -16.44 31.68 8.02
CA HIS A 172 -17.37 32.52 8.80
C HIS A 172 -17.67 31.94 10.18
N GLY A 173 -17.07 30.77 10.53
CA GLY A 173 -17.31 30.07 11.79
C GLY A 173 -18.62 29.27 11.82
N ARG A 174 -19.27 29.07 10.68
CA ARG A 174 -20.48 28.26 10.57
C ARG A 174 -20.11 26.79 10.64
N LEU A 175 -20.89 26.02 11.41
CA LEU A 175 -20.74 24.59 11.55
C LEU A 175 -21.07 23.88 10.21
N LEU A 176 -20.14 23.07 9.72
CA LEU A 176 -20.31 22.23 8.54
C LEU A 176 -20.70 20.79 8.93
N VAL A 177 -19.99 20.18 9.84
CA VAL A 177 -20.27 18.84 10.35
C VAL A 177 -19.70 18.65 11.76
N ARG A 178 -20.33 17.78 12.53
CA ARG A 178 -19.91 17.38 13.88
C ARG A 178 -19.57 15.89 13.92
N SER A 179 -18.65 15.54 14.82
CA SER A 179 -18.28 14.17 15.15
C SER A 179 -19.46 13.40 15.77
N ASP A 180 -19.55 12.13 15.42
CA ASP A 180 -20.50 11.15 15.95
C ASP A 180 -19.81 10.11 16.87
N ALA A 181 -18.61 10.39 17.39
CA ALA A 181 -17.81 9.44 18.18
C ALA A 181 -18.50 8.93 19.46
N GLN A 182 -19.51 9.66 19.97
CA GLN A 182 -20.29 9.30 21.14
C GLN A 182 -21.46 8.34 20.81
N GLU A 183 -21.77 8.10 19.54
CA GLU A 183 -22.83 7.18 19.09
C GLU A 183 -22.38 5.73 19.17
N ARG A 184 -22.03 5.24 20.37
CA ARG A 184 -21.46 3.91 20.63
C ARG A 184 -22.13 2.81 19.83
N GLN A 185 -23.48 2.74 19.87
CA GLN A 185 -24.23 1.63 19.25
C GLN A 185 -24.04 1.60 17.73
N ALA A 186 -23.96 2.75 17.07
CA ALA A 186 -23.78 2.83 15.62
C ALA A 186 -22.42 2.29 15.17
N PHE A 187 -21.36 2.47 15.97
CA PHE A 187 -20.04 1.90 15.70
C PHE A 187 -20.01 0.38 15.92
N ILE A 188 -20.64 -0.10 16.99
CA ILE A 188 -20.73 -1.53 17.30
C ILE A 188 -21.53 -2.26 16.21
N ASP A 189 -22.70 -1.75 15.85
CA ASP A 189 -23.57 -2.33 14.83
C ASP A 189 -22.87 -2.44 13.47
N GLN A 190 -22.08 -1.43 13.10
CA GLN A 190 -21.32 -1.46 11.86
C GLN A 190 -20.30 -2.60 11.82
N VAL A 191 -19.55 -2.79 12.91
CA VAL A 191 -18.55 -3.87 12.99
C VAL A 191 -19.23 -5.23 12.97
N VAL A 192 -20.33 -5.41 13.73
CA VAL A 192 -21.07 -6.67 13.81
C VAL A 192 -21.67 -7.04 12.45
N ARG A 193 -22.24 -6.08 11.71
CA ARG A 193 -22.92 -6.34 10.44
C ARG A 193 -21.99 -6.46 9.26
N HIS A 194 -20.91 -5.66 9.23
CA HIS A 194 -20.08 -5.50 8.04
C HIS A 194 -18.62 -5.94 8.22
N GLN A 195 -18.23 -6.34 9.43
CA GLN A 195 -16.85 -6.74 9.78
C GLN A 195 -15.81 -5.64 9.37
N ALA A 196 -16.25 -4.39 9.41
CA ALA A 196 -15.44 -3.22 9.07
C ALA A 196 -15.74 -2.08 10.05
N PRO A 197 -14.72 -1.30 10.48
CA PRO A 197 -14.92 -0.21 11.41
C PRO A 197 -15.72 0.94 10.76
N ARG A 198 -16.62 1.55 11.53
CA ARG A 198 -17.27 2.81 11.13
C ARG A 198 -16.28 3.95 11.30
N ILE A 199 -16.01 4.68 10.24
CA ILE A 199 -15.24 5.91 10.30
C ILE A 199 -16.15 7.02 10.83
N ALA A 200 -15.65 7.83 11.77
CA ALA A 200 -16.43 8.93 12.35
C ALA A 200 -16.86 9.95 11.30
N SER A 201 -18.07 10.53 11.48
CA SER A 201 -18.74 11.39 10.49
C SER A 201 -17.87 12.57 10.02
N HIS A 202 -17.15 13.21 10.94
CA HIS A 202 -16.30 14.34 10.63
C HIS A 202 -15.12 13.99 9.70
N TRP A 203 -14.60 12.76 9.75
CA TRP A 203 -13.59 12.28 8.81
C TRP A 203 -14.20 11.88 7.46
N ARG A 204 -15.36 11.22 7.47
CA ARG A 204 -16.07 10.86 6.22
C ARG A 204 -16.41 12.10 5.40
N TYR A 205 -16.88 13.17 6.06
CA TYR A 205 -17.18 14.45 5.42
C TYR A 205 -15.97 15.05 4.68
N LEU A 206 -14.75 14.88 5.21
CA LEU A 206 -13.55 15.35 4.52
C LEU A 206 -13.30 14.61 3.21
N LEU A 207 -13.71 13.35 3.11
CA LEU A 207 -13.44 12.49 1.96
C LEU A 207 -14.52 12.56 0.87
N GLU A 208 -15.67 13.20 1.12
CA GLU A 208 -16.70 13.37 0.10
C GLU A 208 -16.14 13.96 -1.20
N PRO A 209 -16.53 13.42 -2.40
CA PRO A 209 -17.62 12.47 -2.65
C PRO A 209 -17.21 10.98 -2.60
N MET A 210 -16.04 10.63 -2.06
CA MET A 210 -15.65 9.23 -1.87
C MET A 210 -16.42 8.63 -0.69
N GLU A 211 -16.83 7.37 -0.81
CA GLU A 211 -17.55 6.63 0.24
C GLU A 211 -16.73 5.46 0.78
N PRO A 212 -16.91 5.09 2.08
CA PRO A 212 -16.36 3.84 2.59
C PRO A 212 -16.89 2.66 1.78
N ASP A 213 -16.01 1.67 1.50
CA ASP A 213 -16.40 0.46 0.81
C ASP A 213 -17.24 -0.42 1.73
N ALA A 214 -18.55 -0.38 1.53
CA ALA A 214 -19.54 -1.12 2.29
C ALA A 214 -20.60 -1.71 1.35
N PRO A 215 -21.29 -2.79 1.73
CA PRO A 215 -22.41 -3.33 0.95
C PRO A 215 -23.47 -2.25 0.69
N GLY A 216 -23.78 -2.03 -0.58
CA GLY A 216 -24.74 -1.01 -1.03
C GLY A 216 -24.16 0.40 -1.22
N ALA A 217 -22.86 0.62 -1.10
CA ALA A 217 -22.22 1.86 -1.49
C ALA A 217 -22.38 2.10 -3.00
N THR A 218 -22.86 3.29 -3.37
CA THR A 218 -23.18 3.64 -4.77
C THR A 218 -22.19 4.59 -5.41
N ALA A 219 -21.28 5.17 -4.61
CA ALA A 219 -20.28 6.11 -5.12
C ALA A 219 -19.32 5.43 -6.11
N ALA A 220 -18.99 6.17 -7.17
CA ALA A 220 -18.00 5.73 -8.16
C ALA A 220 -16.60 5.55 -7.55
N LEU A 221 -16.28 6.32 -6.50
CA LEU A 221 -15.06 6.18 -5.73
C LEU A 221 -15.35 5.64 -4.34
N ARG A 222 -14.81 4.46 -4.07
CA ARG A 222 -14.89 3.82 -2.75
C ARG A 222 -13.51 3.62 -2.17
N TYR A 223 -13.40 3.67 -0.84
CA TYR A 223 -12.14 3.52 -0.14
C TYR A 223 -12.23 2.61 1.07
N ARG A 224 -11.10 1.97 1.40
CA ARG A 224 -10.86 1.28 2.68
C ARG A 224 -9.64 1.88 3.36
N GLN A 225 -9.62 1.83 4.70
CA GLN A 225 -8.41 2.09 5.46
C GLN A 225 -7.35 1.02 5.15
N VAL A 226 -6.10 1.45 5.02
CA VAL A 226 -4.96 0.56 4.83
C VAL A 226 -4.29 0.24 6.17
N GLU A 227 -4.22 1.24 7.04
CA GLU A 227 -3.59 1.14 8.35
C GLU A 227 -4.64 1.19 9.47
N TYR A 228 -4.14 1.15 10.69
CA TYR A 228 -4.94 1.16 11.90
C TYR A 228 -5.71 2.49 12.09
N TYR A 229 -6.53 2.59 13.14
CA TYR A 229 -7.38 3.75 13.41
C TYR A 229 -6.63 5.07 13.66
N ARG A 230 -5.33 5.02 13.98
CA ARG A 230 -4.46 6.19 14.15
C ARG A 230 -3.86 6.61 12.82
N MET A 231 -4.10 7.87 12.44
CA MET A 231 -3.46 8.44 11.26
C MET A 231 -2.00 8.73 11.55
N PRO A 232 -1.06 8.37 10.68
CA PRO A 232 0.31 8.87 10.75
C PRO A 232 0.34 10.39 10.82
N MET A 233 1.27 10.94 11.62
CA MET A 233 1.33 12.38 11.81
C MET A 233 2.74 12.94 11.86
N MET A 234 2.85 14.21 11.48
CA MET A 234 4.00 15.03 11.81
C MET A 234 3.55 16.12 12.79
N ALA A 235 4.39 16.45 13.76
CA ALA A 235 4.14 17.52 14.72
C ALA A 235 5.35 18.45 14.80
N TYR A 236 5.07 19.76 14.84
CA TYR A 236 6.06 20.80 15.06
C TYR A 236 5.64 21.59 16.30
N LEU A 237 6.55 21.68 17.28
CA LEU A 237 6.33 22.28 18.59
C LEU A 237 7.41 23.32 18.86
N ALA A 238 7.04 24.61 18.78
CA ALA A 238 7.90 25.70 19.23
C ALA A 238 7.64 25.97 20.72
N VAL A 239 8.55 25.55 21.58
CA VAL A 239 8.43 25.58 23.04
C VAL A 239 9.21 26.77 23.60
N ASP A 240 8.69 27.43 24.60
CA ASP A 240 9.36 28.58 25.24
C ASP A 240 10.64 28.18 25.98
N ARG A 241 10.67 26.97 26.57
CA ARG A 241 11.80 26.44 27.32
C ARG A 241 12.04 24.97 27.01
N PRO A 242 12.52 24.63 25.79
CA PRO A 242 12.68 23.25 25.38
C PRO A 242 13.71 22.47 26.20
N SER A 243 14.69 23.17 26.80
CA SER A 243 15.70 22.56 27.69
C SER A 243 15.15 22.06 29.03
N GLU A 244 13.96 22.51 29.44
CA GLU A 244 13.29 22.05 30.65
C GLU A 244 12.43 20.81 30.44
N LEU A 245 12.20 20.40 29.19
CA LEU A 245 11.46 19.18 28.88
C LEU A 245 12.23 17.96 29.36
N SER A 246 11.54 17.08 30.08
CA SER A 246 12.10 15.86 30.62
C SER A 246 12.24 14.76 29.54
N PRO A 247 13.08 13.75 29.76
CA PRO A 247 13.12 12.57 28.90
C PRO A 247 11.76 11.88 28.75
N SER A 248 10.91 11.89 29.79
CA SER A 248 9.55 11.35 29.73
C SER A 248 8.64 12.13 28.79
N ASP A 249 8.78 13.47 28.70
CA ASP A 249 8.01 14.29 27.77
C ASP A 249 8.35 13.95 26.31
N PHE A 250 9.64 13.79 26.01
CA PHE A 250 10.09 13.35 24.69
C PHE A 250 9.63 11.93 24.36
N ALA A 251 9.64 11.02 25.32
CA ALA A 251 9.14 9.66 25.15
C ALA A 251 7.63 9.68 24.84
N ALA A 252 6.86 10.47 25.59
CA ALA A 252 5.43 10.62 25.40
C ALA A 252 5.10 11.23 24.01
N LEU A 253 5.84 12.25 23.58
CA LEU A 253 5.72 12.81 22.23
C LEU A 253 6.07 11.80 21.15
N GLY A 254 7.13 11.00 21.33
CA GLY A 254 7.55 9.98 20.35
C GLY A 254 6.59 8.82 20.24
N THR A 255 6.04 8.36 21.36
CA THR A 255 5.06 7.25 21.40
C THR A 255 3.63 7.73 21.17
N MET A 256 3.39 9.05 21.13
CA MET A 256 2.05 9.65 21.10
C MET A 256 1.19 9.11 22.25
N ALA A 257 1.72 9.15 23.47
CA ALA A 257 1.01 8.77 24.68
C ALA A 257 0.24 9.97 25.24
N GLY A 258 -0.96 9.73 25.78
CA GLY A 258 -1.73 10.76 26.46
C GLY A 258 -1.18 11.06 27.85
N THR A 259 -1.43 12.25 28.37
CA THR A 259 -0.99 12.72 29.70
C THR A 259 -1.52 11.88 30.85
N SER A 260 -2.66 11.18 30.67
CA SER A 260 -3.32 10.37 31.70
C SER A 260 -3.09 8.87 31.60
N SER A 261 -2.28 8.39 30.67
CA SER A 261 -2.30 6.96 30.26
C SER A 261 -1.22 6.06 30.87
N ALA A 262 -0.38 6.55 31.77
CA ALA A 262 0.58 5.66 32.44
C ALA A 262 0.67 5.93 33.95
N PRO A 263 0.61 4.89 34.82
CA PRO A 263 0.99 5.03 36.21
C PRO A 263 2.45 5.51 36.31
N ALA A 264 2.75 6.37 37.27
CA ALA A 264 4.05 7.02 37.42
C ALA A 264 5.25 6.05 37.46
N ASP A 265 5.04 4.81 37.89
CA ASP A 265 6.07 3.78 37.94
C ASP A 265 6.38 3.15 36.56
N ALA A 266 5.38 3.04 35.68
CA ALA A 266 5.59 2.58 34.29
C ALA A 266 6.31 3.65 33.46
N GLN A 267 6.09 4.93 33.73
CA GLN A 267 6.81 6.04 33.11
C GLN A 267 8.30 6.07 33.49
N ARG A 268 8.64 5.77 34.75
CA ARG A 268 10.05 5.72 35.20
C ARG A 268 10.83 4.59 34.54
N THR A 269 10.23 3.42 34.38
CA THR A 269 10.88 2.27 33.74
C THR A 269 11.04 2.45 32.22
N GLN A 270 10.15 3.22 31.57
CA GLN A 270 10.26 3.57 30.15
C GLN A 270 11.24 4.74 29.90
N SER A 271 11.41 5.67 30.85
CA SER A 271 12.26 6.87 30.67
C SER A 271 13.76 6.56 30.66
N ASP A 272 14.22 5.55 31.41
CA ASP A 272 15.63 5.14 31.42
C ASP A 272 16.07 4.39 30.15
N GLY A 273 15.11 4.02 29.30
CA GLY A 273 15.31 3.22 28.10
C GLY A 273 14.82 3.83 26.80
N VAL A 274 14.51 5.14 26.73
CA VAL A 274 14.18 5.75 25.44
C VAL A 274 15.42 5.67 24.54
N ASP A 275 15.35 4.68 23.68
CA ASP A 275 16.42 4.29 22.78
C ASP A 275 16.77 5.49 21.88
N ARG A 276 18.05 5.83 21.83
CA ARG A 276 18.59 6.87 20.92
C ARG A 276 18.18 6.66 19.46
N ARG A 277 17.71 5.47 19.11
CA ARG A 277 17.15 5.15 17.78
C ARG A 277 15.93 5.99 17.39
N TYR A 278 15.22 6.56 18.35
CA TYR A 278 14.06 7.44 18.11
C TYR A 278 14.45 8.90 17.88
N PHE A 279 15.67 9.31 18.22
CA PHE A 279 16.09 10.71 18.22
C PHE A 279 17.12 11.02 17.15
N TYR A 280 16.95 12.18 16.51
CA TYR A 280 18.00 12.83 15.75
C TYR A 280 18.36 14.12 16.46
N ASP A 281 19.48 14.09 17.18
CA ASP A 281 19.90 15.10 18.17
C ASP A 281 21.04 16.01 17.68
N ARG A 282 21.33 16.03 16.39
CA ARG A 282 22.43 16.82 15.83
C ARG A 282 22.37 18.29 16.22
N PHE A 283 21.17 18.83 16.41
CA PHE A 283 20.93 20.22 16.73
C PHE A 283 20.45 20.43 18.18
N TRP A 284 20.51 19.38 19.00
CA TRP A 284 20.20 19.47 20.42
C TRP A 284 21.41 19.97 21.19
N CYS A 285 21.70 21.29 21.06
CA CYS A 285 22.81 21.99 21.70
C CYS A 285 22.41 23.46 21.92
N ASN A 286 23.16 24.14 22.78
CA ASN A 286 22.93 25.55 23.12
C ASN A 286 23.55 26.52 22.09
N GLY A 287 23.65 26.13 20.84
CA GLY A 287 24.29 26.97 19.80
C GLY A 287 23.73 26.71 18.41
N GLY A 288 24.11 27.58 17.48
CA GLY A 288 23.64 27.47 16.09
C GLY A 288 22.38 28.29 15.82
N ALA A 289 21.86 28.15 14.60
CA ALA A 289 20.72 28.94 14.13
C ALA A 289 19.39 28.49 14.77
N ALA A 290 19.27 27.20 15.16
CA ALA A 290 18.11 26.64 15.84
C ALA A 290 18.56 25.78 17.02
N PRO A 291 18.91 26.39 18.17
CA PRO A 291 19.34 25.68 19.36
C PRO A 291 18.20 24.81 19.90
N TYR A 292 18.57 23.77 20.66
CA TYR A 292 17.62 22.83 21.27
C TYR A 292 16.60 22.23 20.30
N THR A 293 17.00 22.01 19.02
CA THR A 293 16.13 21.35 18.06
C THR A 293 16.35 19.84 18.09
N ARG A 294 15.28 19.09 18.36
CA ARG A 294 15.24 17.62 18.39
C ARG A 294 14.18 17.10 17.44
N TYR A 295 14.55 16.08 16.67
CA TYR A 295 13.62 15.31 15.87
C TYR A 295 13.39 13.96 16.53
N ILE A 296 12.11 13.57 16.64
CA ILE A 296 11.69 12.31 17.22
C ILE A 296 10.93 11.55 16.16
N CYS A 297 11.35 10.35 15.84
CA CYS A 297 10.71 9.52 14.82
C CYS A 297 10.26 8.20 15.44
N SER A 298 9.00 7.84 15.20
CA SER A 298 8.43 6.54 15.56
C SER A 298 7.66 5.97 14.36
N GLY A 299 7.08 4.77 14.50
CA GLY A 299 6.25 4.19 13.44
C GLY A 299 4.94 4.95 13.16
N TYR A 300 4.58 5.95 13.96
CA TYR A 300 3.35 6.72 13.82
C TYR A 300 3.58 8.22 13.66
N ALA A 301 4.74 8.71 14.08
CA ALA A 301 4.96 10.14 14.19
C ALA A 301 6.38 10.56 13.84
N LEU A 302 6.49 11.75 13.25
CA LEU A 302 7.70 12.53 13.14
C LEU A 302 7.48 13.87 13.86
N VAL A 303 8.07 14.02 15.05
CA VAL A 303 7.90 15.22 15.89
C VAL A 303 9.17 16.05 15.84
N VAL A 304 8.99 17.36 15.70
CA VAL A 304 10.08 18.35 15.77
C VAL A 304 9.81 19.28 16.93
N VAL A 305 10.70 19.32 17.90
CA VAL A 305 10.65 20.21 19.06
C VAL A 305 11.82 21.18 18.97
N GLY A 306 11.60 22.45 19.28
CA GLY A 306 12.66 23.43 19.33
C GLY A 306 12.25 24.72 20.02
N ASP A 307 13.19 25.65 20.12
CA ASP A 307 13.06 26.89 20.86
C ASP A 307 12.19 27.91 20.09
N ALA A 308 11.10 28.34 20.72
CA ALA A 308 10.21 29.36 20.18
C ALA A 308 10.89 30.74 20.02
N ALA A 309 11.93 31.03 20.80
CA ALA A 309 12.70 32.26 20.68
C ALA A 309 13.64 32.28 19.46
N SER A 310 13.92 31.12 18.87
CA SER A 310 14.76 31.04 17.68
C SER A 310 14.02 31.51 16.43
N GLN A 311 14.47 32.64 15.86
CA GLN A 311 13.93 33.15 14.61
C GLN A 311 14.03 32.13 13.47
N PHE A 312 15.14 31.40 13.40
CA PHE A 312 15.33 30.39 12.35
C PHE A 312 14.40 29.19 12.57
N PHE A 313 14.17 28.77 13.82
CA PHE A 313 13.22 27.69 14.11
C PHE A 313 11.81 28.02 13.65
N CYS A 314 11.34 29.25 13.94
CA CYS A 314 9.99 29.73 13.62
C CYS A 314 9.82 30.30 12.20
N CYS A 315 10.89 30.41 11.41
CA CYS A 315 10.82 31.03 10.09
C CYS A 315 10.01 30.17 9.12
N LYS A 316 8.98 30.79 8.53
CA LYS A 316 8.04 30.13 7.57
C LYS A 316 8.64 29.99 6.17
N GLU A 317 9.72 30.69 5.85
CA GLU A 317 10.27 30.77 4.50
C GLU A 317 11.52 29.88 4.33
N ARG A 318 12.47 29.94 5.27
CA ARG A 318 13.77 29.27 5.15
C ARG A 318 14.21 28.47 6.37
N GLY A 319 13.45 28.52 7.47
CA GLY A 319 13.79 27.90 8.74
C GLY A 319 13.24 26.49 8.89
N VAL A 320 13.31 25.99 10.14
CA VAL A 320 12.87 24.63 10.48
C VAL A 320 11.37 24.45 10.20
N LEU A 321 10.53 25.45 10.43
CA LEU A 321 9.11 25.39 10.10
C LEU A 321 8.89 25.24 8.59
N SER A 322 9.67 25.94 7.75
CA SER A 322 9.61 25.75 6.31
C SER A 322 10.03 24.34 5.91
N GLN A 323 11.15 23.86 6.43
CA GLN A 323 11.64 22.51 6.17
C GLN A 323 10.62 21.44 6.61
N PHE A 324 9.98 21.62 7.76
CA PHE A 324 8.94 20.74 8.27
C PHE A 324 7.76 20.61 7.30
N ARG A 325 7.26 21.72 6.78
CA ARG A 325 6.10 21.77 5.87
C ARG A 325 6.40 21.27 4.46
N HIS A 326 7.67 21.22 4.07
CA HIS A 326 8.10 20.94 2.72
C HIS A 326 8.97 19.68 2.66
N GLN A 327 10.26 19.79 2.90
CA GLN A 327 11.22 18.69 2.74
C GLN A 327 10.91 17.50 3.67
N HIS A 328 10.64 17.77 4.96
CA HIS A 328 10.33 16.71 5.92
C HIS A 328 8.96 16.10 5.65
N PHE A 329 7.99 16.89 5.21
CA PHE A 329 6.70 16.36 4.79
C PHE A 329 6.86 15.41 3.60
N LEU A 330 7.63 15.75 2.58
CA LEU A 330 7.83 14.90 1.41
C LEU A 330 8.52 13.58 1.76
N LEU A 331 9.54 13.59 2.61
CA LEU A 331 10.19 12.34 3.05
C LEU A 331 9.23 11.46 3.84
N PHE A 332 8.44 12.04 4.75
CA PHE A 332 7.45 11.33 5.55
C PHE A 332 6.34 10.73 4.67
N MET A 333 5.85 11.52 3.71
CA MET A 333 4.86 11.08 2.72
C MET A 333 5.39 9.89 1.90
N ILE A 334 6.64 9.91 1.43
CA ILE A 334 7.24 8.80 0.67
C ILE A 334 7.28 7.54 1.53
N ALA A 335 7.77 7.63 2.78
CA ALA A 335 7.86 6.49 3.67
C ALA A 335 6.49 5.85 3.93
N HIS A 336 5.47 6.66 4.20
CA HIS A 336 4.10 6.16 4.43
C HIS A 336 3.42 5.67 3.15
N LEU A 337 3.68 6.28 1.99
CA LEU A 337 3.21 5.75 0.71
C LEU A 337 3.80 4.36 0.43
N GLN A 338 5.08 4.16 0.70
CA GLN A 338 5.73 2.85 0.57
C GLN A 338 5.10 1.83 1.51
N LYS A 339 4.93 2.17 2.80
CA LYS A 339 4.28 1.29 3.78
C LYS A 339 2.85 0.93 3.37
N ALA A 340 2.04 1.93 3.05
CA ALA A 340 0.64 1.73 2.65
C ALA A 340 0.51 0.88 1.38
N SER A 341 1.40 1.09 0.39
CA SER A 341 1.41 0.29 -0.82
C SER A 341 1.73 -1.18 -0.54
N LEU A 342 2.71 -1.46 0.32
CA LEU A 342 3.05 -2.83 0.71
C LEU A 342 1.91 -3.52 1.46
N LEU A 343 1.24 -2.82 2.38
CA LEU A 343 0.06 -3.33 3.07
C LEU A 343 -1.09 -3.60 2.10
N MET A 344 -1.34 -2.70 1.15
CA MET A 344 -2.34 -2.88 0.10
C MET A 344 -2.05 -4.09 -0.77
N PHE A 345 -0.78 -4.34 -1.16
CA PHE A 345 -0.41 -5.54 -1.92
C PHE A 345 -0.62 -6.82 -1.10
N SER A 346 -0.23 -6.83 0.18
CA SER A 346 -0.48 -7.96 1.08
C SER A 346 -1.97 -8.29 1.18
N ASP A 347 -2.81 -7.27 1.35
CA ASP A 347 -4.27 -7.41 1.44
C ASP A 347 -4.87 -7.96 0.14
N ARG A 348 -4.46 -7.45 -1.03
CA ARG A 348 -4.88 -7.97 -2.34
C ARG A 348 -4.54 -9.43 -2.56
N LEU A 349 -3.36 -9.84 -2.16
CA LEU A 349 -2.94 -11.24 -2.29
C LEU A 349 -3.78 -12.13 -1.39
N ALA A 350 -4.08 -11.69 -0.16
CA ALA A 350 -4.96 -12.41 0.77
C ALA A 350 -6.41 -12.49 0.23
N GLU A 351 -6.98 -11.38 -0.25
CA GLU A 351 -8.32 -11.36 -0.86
C GLU A 351 -8.42 -12.30 -2.07
N ALA A 352 -7.39 -12.33 -2.93
CA ALA A 352 -7.37 -13.21 -4.09
C ALA A 352 -7.43 -14.69 -3.69
N LEU A 353 -6.69 -15.07 -2.64
CA LEU A 353 -6.69 -16.45 -2.12
C LEU A 353 -8.02 -16.81 -1.43
N THR A 354 -8.58 -15.91 -0.63
CA THR A 354 -9.84 -16.17 0.09
C THR A 354 -11.01 -16.43 -0.87
N GLN A 355 -11.00 -15.79 -2.04
CA GLN A 355 -12.05 -15.96 -3.05
C GLN A 355 -11.81 -17.12 -4.01
N LEU A 356 -10.67 -17.84 -3.89
CA LEU A 356 -10.34 -18.96 -4.76
C LEU A 356 -11.13 -20.22 -4.38
N GLN A 357 -12.00 -20.64 -5.31
CA GLN A 357 -12.64 -21.96 -5.28
C GLN A 357 -12.00 -22.85 -6.36
N VAL A 358 -11.18 -23.80 -5.92
CA VAL A 358 -10.36 -24.62 -6.83
C VAL A 358 -11.20 -25.47 -7.78
N THR A 359 -12.42 -25.84 -7.38
CA THR A 359 -13.37 -26.63 -8.17
C THR A 359 -14.11 -25.83 -9.23
N ASP A 360 -14.14 -24.49 -9.10
CA ASP A 360 -14.82 -23.61 -10.05
C ASP A 360 -13.81 -22.99 -11.04
N ALA A 361 -14.03 -23.26 -12.33
CA ALA A 361 -13.15 -22.79 -13.40
C ALA A 361 -13.16 -21.25 -13.55
N ASP A 362 -14.28 -20.59 -13.28
CA ASP A 362 -14.39 -19.14 -13.38
C ASP A 362 -13.71 -18.44 -12.21
N SER A 363 -13.84 -19.01 -11.00
CA SER A 363 -13.07 -18.57 -9.82
C SER A 363 -11.56 -18.67 -10.06
N VAL A 364 -11.08 -19.79 -10.63
CA VAL A 364 -9.65 -19.96 -10.97
C VAL A 364 -9.20 -18.96 -12.03
N ARG A 365 -10.03 -18.62 -13.03
CA ARG A 365 -9.69 -17.60 -14.03
C ARG A 365 -9.62 -16.20 -13.40
N SER A 366 -10.56 -15.84 -12.54
CA SER A 366 -10.57 -14.57 -11.82
C SER A 366 -9.34 -14.44 -10.92
N PHE A 367 -9.04 -15.50 -10.15
CA PHE A 367 -7.81 -15.57 -9.35
C PHE A 367 -6.56 -15.27 -10.17
N LYS A 368 -6.37 -15.94 -11.32
CA LYS A 368 -5.21 -15.71 -12.20
C LYS A 368 -5.10 -14.28 -12.69
N ARG A 369 -6.22 -13.65 -13.07
CA ARG A 369 -6.23 -12.25 -13.51
C ARG A 369 -5.83 -11.31 -12.37
N ARG A 370 -6.36 -11.54 -11.15
CA ARG A 370 -6.04 -10.74 -9.96
C ARG A 370 -4.57 -10.83 -9.58
N ILE A 371 -4.01 -12.04 -9.56
CA ILE A 371 -2.57 -12.22 -9.26
C ILE A 371 -1.69 -11.57 -10.31
N ARG A 372 -2.01 -11.71 -11.61
CA ARG A 372 -1.28 -11.02 -12.68
C ARG A 372 -1.32 -9.52 -12.52
N TYR A 373 -2.49 -8.96 -12.21
CA TYR A 373 -2.64 -7.53 -11.94
C TYR A 373 -1.83 -7.09 -10.72
N ALA A 374 -1.88 -7.85 -9.63
CA ALA A 374 -1.08 -7.57 -8.44
C ALA A 374 0.43 -7.58 -8.76
N PHE A 375 0.90 -8.55 -9.53
CA PHE A 375 2.28 -8.63 -9.98
C PHE A 375 2.69 -7.44 -10.85
N GLU A 376 1.90 -7.09 -11.87
CA GLU A 376 2.17 -5.94 -12.74
C GLU A 376 2.18 -4.61 -11.95
N SER A 377 1.24 -4.43 -11.03
CA SER A 377 1.16 -3.25 -10.18
C SER A 377 2.34 -3.18 -9.20
N PHE A 378 2.75 -4.32 -8.62
CA PHE A 378 3.92 -4.40 -7.75
C PHE A 378 5.22 -4.09 -8.52
N LEU A 379 5.37 -4.56 -9.75
CA LEU A 379 6.49 -4.18 -10.62
C LEU A 379 6.55 -2.67 -10.85
N ARG A 380 5.42 -2.04 -11.21
CA ARG A 380 5.36 -0.58 -11.40
C ARG A 380 5.69 0.16 -10.12
N PHE A 381 5.14 -0.29 -8.98
CA PHE A 381 5.47 0.27 -7.67
C PHE A 381 6.97 0.18 -7.39
N THR A 382 7.59 -0.99 -7.56
CA THR A 382 9.02 -1.19 -7.29
C THR A 382 9.90 -0.29 -8.14
N HIS A 383 9.55 -0.06 -9.40
CA HIS A 383 10.37 0.75 -10.30
C HIS A 383 10.10 2.26 -10.21
N ARG A 384 8.95 2.69 -9.71
CA ARG A 384 8.55 4.11 -9.68
C ARG A 384 8.54 4.73 -8.29
N TYR A 385 8.22 3.95 -7.25
CA TYR A 385 7.92 4.46 -5.90
C TYR A 385 8.77 3.84 -4.80
N TRP A 386 9.54 2.79 -5.12
CA TRP A 386 10.43 2.17 -4.17
C TRP A 386 11.78 2.90 -4.17
N PHE A 387 11.99 3.71 -3.13
CA PHE A 387 13.22 4.47 -2.93
C PHE A 387 13.90 3.99 -1.66
N THR A 388 15.16 3.60 -1.75
CA THR A 388 16.02 3.27 -0.61
C THR A 388 16.76 4.50 -0.12
N GLU A 389 17.09 5.42 -1.02
CA GLU A 389 17.67 6.72 -0.72
C GLU A 389 16.89 7.80 -1.48
N ILE A 390 16.63 8.93 -0.82
CA ILE A 390 15.85 10.03 -1.40
C ILE A 390 16.63 11.32 -1.56
N SER A 391 17.75 11.47 -0.82
CA SER A 391 18.52 12.70 -0.77
C SER A 391 19.97 12.41 -0.42
N ASP A 392 20.90 13.26 -0.87
CA ASP A 392 22.28 13.30 -0.44
C ASP A 392 22.48 14.18 0.81
N GLN A 393 21.49 15.01 1.16
CA GLN A 393 21.53 15.80 2.39
C GLN A 393 21.45 14.90 3.62
N GLN A 394 22.45 15.02 4.50
CA GLN A 394 22.62 14.15 5.66
C GLN A 394 21.39 14.07 6.56
N GLN A 395 20.72 15.20 6.83
CA GLN A 395 19.54 15.25 7.69
C GLN A 395 18.35 14.52 7.05
N ILE A 396 18.03 14.84 5.80
CA ILE A 396 16.89 14.22 5.09
C ILE A 396 17.10 12.71 4.98
N ARG A 397 18.32 12.28 4.62
CA ARG A 397 18.67 10.86 4.54
C ARG A 397 18.56 10.16 5.89
N ALA A 398 19.04 10.79 6.99
CA ALA A 398 18.95 10.23 8.32
C ALA A 398 17.49 10.07 8.79
N LEU A 399 16.67 11.12 8.63
CA LEU A 399 15.26 11.08 9.00
C LEU A 399 14.47 10.06 8.16
N PHE A 400 14.73 9.99 6.86
CA PHE A 400 14.07 8.99 6.00
C PHE A 400 14.42 7.56 6.41
N ARG A 401 15.69 7.30 6.73
CA ARG A 401 16.14 5.99 7.22
C ARG A 401 15.48 5.64 8.55
N MET A 402 15.37 6.60 9.48
CA MET A 402 14.65 6.40 10.74
C MET A 402 13.18 6.06 10.52
N CYS A 403 12.47 6.80 9.66
CA CYS A 403 11.09 6.47 9.28
C CYS A 403 10.98 5.05 8.72
N GLY A 404 11.86 4.67 7.79
CA GLY A 404 11.88 3.34 7.19
C GLY A 404 12.10 2.21 8.19
N GLN A 405 13.00 2.42 9.16
CA GLN A 405 13.28 1.46 10.23
C GLN A 405 12.09 1.28 11.18
N HIS A 406 11.49 2.38 11.66
CA HIS A 406 10.36 2.31 12.58
C HIS A 406 9.05 1.83 11.93
N LEU A 407 8.91 1.99 10.62
CA LEU A 407 7.80 1.46 9.83
C LEU A 407 8.04 0.01 9.36
N ASP A 408 9.23 -0.55 9.60
CA ASP A 408 9.64 -1.89 9.17
C ASP A 408 9.43 -2.13 7.66
N ILE A 409 9.73 -1.07 6.86
CA ILE A 409 9.42 -1.04 5.43
C ILE A 409 10.20 -2.10 4.66
N GLU A 410 11.50 -2.27 4.96
CA GLU A 410 12.37 -3.22 4.27
C GLU A 410 11.90 -4.66 4.44
N ARG A 411 11.54 -5.04 5.69
CA ARG A 411 10.99 -6.36 5.98
C ARG A 411 9.67 -6.61 5.26
N ALA A 412 8.76 -5.63 5.31
CA ALA A 412 7.48 -5.72 4.61
C ALA A 412 7.67 -5.86 3.09
N TYR A 413 8.65 -5.14 2.51
CA TYR A 413 8.98 -5.27 1.10
C TYR A 413 9.46 -6.67 0.73
N VAL A 414 10.40 -7.23 1.48
CA VAL A 414 10.93 -8.58 1.25
C VAL A 414 9.79 -9.62 1.33
N GLU A 415 8.93 -9.50 2.33
CA GLU A 415 7.79 -10.39 2.52
C GLU A 415 6.80 -10.33 1.34
N VAL A 416 6.39 -9.13 0.92
CA VAL A 416 5.47 -8.95 -0.22
C VAL A 416 6.11 -9.45 -1.51
N LYS A 417 7.38 -9.11 -1.74
CA LYS A 417 8.14 -9.56 -2.92
C LYS A 417 8.16 -11.09 -3.02
N THR A 418 8.43 -11.78 -1.90
CA THR A 418 8.45 -13.25 -1.86
C THR A 418 7.06 -13.81 -2.17
N ARG A 419 6.00 -13.31 -1.51
CA ARG A 419 4.63 -13.76 -1.76
C ARG A 419 4.20 -13.56 -3.23
N VAL A 420 4.54 -12.42 -3.81
CA VAL A 420 4.24 -12.11 -5.23
C VAL A 420 5.00 -13.07 -6.14
N ALA A 421 6.28 -13.34 -5.86
CA ALA A 421 7.09 -14.28 -6.64
C ALA A 421 6.55 -15.70 -6.57
N ASP A 422 6.18 -16.19 -5.38
CA ASP A 422 5.62 -17.53 -5.18
C ASP A 422 4.30 -17.71 -5.96
N MET A 423 3.42 -16.71 -5.90
CA MET A 423 2.16 -16.75 -6.64
C MET A 423 2.36 -16.69 -8.17
N ASN A 424 3.32 -15.90 -8.64
CA ASN A 424 3.67 -15.87 -10.07
C ASN A 424 4.26 -17.21 -10.53
N GLY A 425 5.14 -17.81 -9.72
CA GLY A 425 5.68 -19.14 -9.98
C GLY A 425 4.60 -20.22 -10.09
N TYR A 426 3.57 -20.15 -9.24
CA TYR A 426 2.39 -21.02 -9.36
C TYR A 426 1.66 -20.84 -10.70
N LEU A 427 1.46 -19.59 -11.15
CA LEU A 427 0.82 -19.33 -12.45
C LEU A 427 1.65 -19.82 -13.62
N GLU A 428 2.97 -19.70 -13.58
CA GLU A 428 3.89 -20.20 -14.59
C GLU A 428 3.86 -21.74 -14.65
N ALA A 429 3.92 -22.40 -13.50
CA ALA A 429 3.83 -23.87 -13.42
C ALA A 429 2.51 -24.39 -13.99
N ASP A 430 1.37 -23.74 -13.70
CA ASP A 430 0.06 -24.09 -14.29
C ASP A 430 0.02 -23.86 -15.80
N SER A 431 0.65 -22.80 -16.29
CA SER A 431 0.75 -22.52 -17.72
C SER A 431 1.56 -23.57 -18.47
N LEU A 432 2.72 -23.97 -17.91
CA LEU A 432 3.56 -25.06 -18.43
C LEU A 432 2.81 -26.40 -18.46
N ARG A 433 2.07 -26.72 -17.40
CA ARG A 433 1.25 -27.93 -17.35
C ARG A 433 0.16 -27.93 -18.44
N ARG A 434 -0.45 -26.78 -18.72
CA ARG A 434 -1.44 -26.65 -19.82
C ARG A 434 -0.80 -26.80 -21.18
N GLN A 435 0.38 -26.23 -21.40
CA GLN A 435 1.15 -26.40 -22.63
C GLN A 435 1.51 -27.88 -22.85
N ALA A 436 2.00 -28.57 -21.81
CA ALA A 436 2.27 -29.98 -21.88
C ALA A 436 1.02 -30.79 -22.26
N ASN A 437 -0.13 -30.53 -21.65
CA ASN A 437 -1.39 -31.17 -22.01
C ASN A 437 -1.83 -30.88 -23.45
N THR A 438 -1.55 -29.67 -23.97
CA THR A 438 -1.86 -29.31 -25.36
C THR A 438 -0.96 -30.07 -26.32
N VAL A 439 0.32 -30.20 -26.01
CA VAL A 439 1.25 -31.03 -26.79
C VAL A 439 0.80 -32.49 -26.81
N VAL A 440 0.41 -33.06 -25.67
CA VAL A 440 -0.14 -34.42 -25.61
C VAL A 440 -1.39 -34.55 -26.50
N ARG A 441 -2.33 -33.62 -26.48
CA ARG A 441 -3.52 -33.63 -27.35
C ARG A 441 -3.15 -33.56 -28.82
N LEU A 442 -2.20 -32.69 -29.19
CA LEU A 442 -1.72 -32.57 -30.56
C LEU A 442 -1.05 -33.87 -31.01
N THR A 443 -0.23 -34.49 -30.16
CA THR A 443 0.41 -35.79 -30.42
C THR A 443 -0.64 -36.86 -30.69
N VAL A 444 -1.72 -36.92 -29.90
CA VAL A 444 -2.82 -37.87 -30.10
C VAL A 444 -3.47 -37.67 -31.47
N VAL A 445 -3.80 -36.40 -31.82
CA VAL A 445 -4.41 -36.09 -33.15
C VAL A 445 -3.45 -36.48 -34.29
N THR A 446 -2.16 -36.19 -34.13
CA THR A 446 -1.13 -36.55 -35.17
C THR A 446 -1.02 -38.07 -35.32
N ILE A 447 -1.08 -38.84 -34.23
CA ILE A 447 -1.05 -40.31 -34.24
C ILE A 447 -2.28 -40.84 -35.01
N PHE A 448 -3.49 -40.34 -34.72
CA PHE A 448 -4.69 -40.75 -35.45
C PHE A 448 -4.59 -40.44 -36.96
N GLY A 449 -4.08 -39.23 -37.30
CA GLY A 449 -3.82 -38.85 -38.69
C GLY A 449 -2.80 -39.79 -39.36
N MET A 450 -1.76 -40.16 -38.66
CA MET A 450 -0.73 -41.09 -39.17
C MET A 450 -1.30 -42.51 -39.39
N ILE A 451 -2.12 -43.01 -38.45
CA ILE A 451 -2.80 -44.32 -38.62
C ILE A 451 -3.64 -44.29 -39.91
N GLY A 452 -4.44 -43.22 -40.09
CA GLY A 452 -5.25 -43.02 -41.29
C GLY A 452 -4.39 -43.03 -42.59
N THR A 453 -3.32 -42.23 -42.58
CA THR A 453 -2.42 -42.10 -43.75
C THR A 453 -1.73 -43.42 -44.09
N ILE A 454 -1.20 -44.13 -43.09
CA ILE A 454 -0.54 -45.44 -43.31
C ILE A 454 -1.56 -46.47 -43.83
N THR A 455 -2.74 -46.53 -43.24
CA THR A 455 -3.80 -47.46 -43.65
C THR A 455 -4.24 -47.18 -45.06
N THR A 456 -4.53 -45.92 -45.42
CA THR A 456 -4.94 -45.55 -46.79
C THR A 456 -3.81 -45.70 -47.82
N GLY A 457 -2.56 -45.35 -47.43
CA GLY A 457 -1.38 -45.53 -48.26
C GLY A 457 -1.11 -46.98 -48.59
N PHE A 458 -1.17 -47.88 -47.57
CA PHE A 458 -0.98 -49.32 -47.75
C PHE A 458 -2.05 -49.93 -48.69
N LEU A 459 -3.31 -49.52 -48.51
CA LEU A 459 -4.42 -49.99 -49.35
C LEU A 459 -4.43 -49.36 -50.75
N GLY A 460 -3.83 -48.18 -50.92
CA GLY A 460 -3.65 -47.51 -52.20
C GLY A 460 -2.48 -48.05 -53.03
N MET A 461 -1.57 -48.82 -52.42
CA MET A 461 -0.51 -49.48 -53.16
C MET A 461 -1.10 -50.68 -53.94
N ASN A 462 -0.89 -50.71 -55.26
CA ASN A 462 -1.38 -51.79 -56.15
C ASN A 462 -0.77 -53.19 -55.85
N LEU A 463 -0.27 -53.42 -54.63
CA LEU A 463 0.26 -54.70 -54.15
C LEU A 463 -0.85 -55.73 -53.90
N LEU A 464 -2.08 -55.27 -53.68
CA LEU A 464 -3.26 -56.10 -53.49
C LEU A 464 -4.22 -55.85 -54.66
N ALA A 465 -4.13 -56.62 -55.75
CA ALA A 465 -5.01 -56.54 -56.92
C ALA A 465 -6.40 -57.13 -56.57
N GLU A 466 -7.13 -56.45 -55.68
CA GLU A 466 -8.44 -56.90 -55.20
C GLU A 466 -9.61 -56.09 -55.82
N ALA A 467 -9.42 -55.48 -57.00
CA ALA A 467 -10.41 -54.66 -57.63
C ALA A 467 -11.70 -55.44 -57.99
N ASP A 468 -11.59 -56.74 -58.27
CA ASP A 468 -12.72 -57.61 -58.65
C ASP A 468 -13.25 -58.47 -57.46
N ALA A 469 -12.72 -58.27 -56.26
CA ALA A 469 -13.16 -59.03 -55.09
C ALA A 469 -14.51 -58.51 -54.53
N PRO A 470 -15.33 -59.41 -53.93
CA PRO A 470 -16.60 -59.02 -53.35
C PRO A 470 -16.41 -58.01 -52.22
N MET A 471 -17.35 -57.08 -52.04
CA MET A 471 -17.30 -55.97 -51.11
C MET A 471 -16.97 -56.42 -49.65
N SER A 472 -17.49 -57.59 -49.25
CA SER A 472 -17.22 -58.17 -47.94
C SER A 472 -15.71 -58.45 -47.68
N ARG A 473 -14.98 -58.94 -48.70
CA ARG A 473 -13.55 -59.22 -48.61
C ARG A 473 -12.74 -57.93 -48.53
N ARG A 474 -13.10 -56.89 -49.28
CA ARG A 474 -12.46 -55.58 -49.22
C ARG A 474 -12.61 -54.92 -47.87
N VAL A 475 -13.80 -55.00 -47.27
CA VAL A 475 -14.08 -54.49 -45.91
C VAL A 475 -13.27 -55.23 -44.88
N TRP A 476 -13.11 -56.57 -45.05
CA TRP A 476 -12.31 -57.40 -44.15
C TRP A 476 -10.82 -57.04 -44.24
N ILE A 477 -10.26 -56.84 -45.42
CA ILE A 477 -8.85 -56.44 -45.61
C ILE A 477 -8.63 -55.06 -45.03
N PHE A 478 -9.51 -54.08 -45.30
CA PHE A 478 -9.46 -52.73 -44.71
C PHE A 478 -9.47 -52.80 -43.16
N GLY A 479 -10.43 -53.53 -42.61
CA GLY A 479 -10.57 -53.68 -41.17
C GLY A 479 -9.34 -54.34 -40.53
N SER A 480 -8.77 -55.36 -41.15
CA SER A 480 -7.57 -56.03 -40.66
C SER A 480 -6.34 -55.10 -40.66
N VAL A 481 -6.11 -54.37 -41.75
CA VAL A 481 -5.02 -53.39 -41.86
C VAL A 481 -5.19 -52.25 -40.83
N PHE A 482 -6.41 -51.76 -40.73
CA PHE A 482 -6.73 -50.70 -39.73
C PHE A 482 -6.49 -51.17 -38.31
N VAL A 483 -6.96 -52.35 -37.93
CA VAL A 483 -6.76 -52.94 -36.59
C VAL A 483 -5.27 -53.17 -36.32
N ILE A 484 -4.50 -53.73 -37.25
CA ILE A 484 -3.07 -53.95 -37.09
C ILE A 484 -2.31 -52.64 -36.92
N THR A 485 -2.60 -51.65 -37.78
CA THR A 485 -1.98 -50.32 -37.71
C THR A 485 -2.33 -49.62 -36.39
N THR A 486 -3.59 -49.68 -35.97
CA THR A 486 -4.02 -49.10 -34.68
C THR A 486 -3.35 -49.80 -33.51
N ALA A 487 -3.32 -51.16 -33.51
CA ALA A 487 -2.67 -51.93 -32.44
C ALA A 487 -1.16 -51.62 -32.35
N LEU A 488 -0.48 -51.51 -33.48
CA LEU A 488 0.95 -51.15 -33.54
C LEU A 488 1.18 -49.72 -33.02
N THR A 489 0.33 -48.77 -33.40
CA THR A 489 0.45 -47.38 -32.96
C THR A 489 0.12 -47.24 -31.48
N VAL A 490 -0.92 -47.89 -30.96
CA VAL A 490 -1.24 -47.92 -29.52
C VAL A 490 -0.09 -48.59 -28.73
N TYR A 491 0.48 -49.64 -29.25
CA TYR A 491 1.65 -50.28 -28.65
C TYR A 491 2.86 -49.35 -28.58
N THR A 492 3.19 -48.65 -29.68
CA THR A 492 4.28 -47.65 -29.68
C THR A 492 3.99 -46.49 -28.73
N MET A 493 2.73 -46.05 -28.64
CA MET A 493 2.32 -45.03 -27.68
C MET A 493 2.45 -45.50 -26.23
N ALA A 494 2.02 -46.72 -25.90
CA ALA A 494 2.18 -47.29 -24.57
C ALA A 494 3.65 -47.42 -24.15
N LYS A 495 4.54 -47.65 -25.12
CA LYS A 495 6.00 -47.68 -24.92
C LYS A 495 6.67 -46.30 -25.06
N SER A 496 5.94 -45.25 -25.42
CA SER A 496 6.42 -43.89 -25.72
C SER A 496 7.24 -43.30 -24.56
N LYS A 497 6.85 -43.54 -23.30
CA LYS A 497 7.63 -43.10 -22.14
C LYS A 497 9.04 -43.71 -22.13
N ARG A 498 9.15 -45.02 -22.38
CA ARG A 498 10.45 -45.70 -22.47
C ARG A 498 11.26 -45.27 -23.69
N LEU A 499 10.55 -44.94 -24.77
CA LEU A 499 11.17 -44.40 -25.98
C LEU A 499 11.68 -42.95 -25.73
N SER A 500 10.95 -42.13 -24.97
CA SER A 500 11.43 -40.84 -24.52
C SER A 500 12.67 -40.96 -23.63
N ASP A 501 12.63 -41.85 -22.64
CA ASP A 501 13.79 -42.11 -21.75
C ASP A 501 15.03 -42.58 -22.56
N PHE A 502 14.81 -43.33 -23.63
CA PHE A 502 15.88 -43.73 -24.56
C PHE A 502 16.40 -42.54 -25.38
N LEU A 503 15.53 -41.70 -25.91
CA LEU A 503 15.92 -40.50 -26.68
C LEU A 503 16.69 -39.52 -25.80
N ASP A 504 16.27 -39.34 -24.54
CA ASP A 504 16.98 -38.52 -23.56
C ASP A 504 18.37 -39.11 -23.27
N ALA A 505 18.48 -40.46 -23.11
CA ALA A 505 19.77 -41.14 -22.94
C ALA A 505 20.64 -41.03 -24.20
N LEU A 506 20.05 -41.00 -25.39
CA LEU A 506 20.77 -40.84 -26.66
C LEU A 506 21.36 -39.44 -26.79
N SER A 507 20.60 -38.44 -26.34
CA SER A 507 20.95 -37.01 -26.37
C SER A 507 22.00 -36.66 -25.31
N ASP A 508 22.16 -37.45 -24.25
CA ASP A 508 23.16 -37.21 -23.21
C ASP A 508 24.55 -37.65 -23.69
N GLU A 509 25.39 -36.68 -23.99
CA GLU A 509 26.80 -36.91 -24.42
C GLU A 509 27.68 -37.55 -23.36
N ARG A 510 27.25 -37.58 -22.09
CA ARG A 510 28.01 -38.16 -20.97
C ARG A 510 27.86 -39.66 -20.84
N LEU A 511 26.89 -40.27 -21.55
CA LEU A 511 26.63 -41.70 -21.47
C LEU A 511 27.41 -42.49 -22.49
N SER A 512 28.00 -43.60 -22.04
CA SER A 512 28.72 -44.55 -22.88
C SER A 512 27.81 -45.19 -23.94
N VAL A 513 28.38 -45.50 -25.12
CA VAL A 513 27.68 -46.18 -26.24
C VAL A 513 27.00 -47.48 -25.78
N TRP A 514 27.63 -48.25 -24.89
CA TRP A 514 27.04 -49.44 -24.31
C TRP A 514 25.82 -49.19 -23.46
N THR A 515 25.78 -48.09 -22.72
CA THR A 515 24.62 -47.67 -21.91
C THR A 515 23.47 -47.28 -22.81
N LYS A 516 23.76 -46.61 -23.93
CA LYS A 516 22.75 -46.21 -24.95
C LYS A 516 22.14 -47.44 -25.63
N VAL A 517 22.94 -48.45 -25.98
CA VAL A 517 22.48 -49.74 -26.55
C VAL A 517 21.63 -50.51 -25.53
N LYS A 518 22.02 -50.52 -24.25
CA LYS A 518 21.26 -51.17 -23.19
C LYS A 518 19.92 -50.49 -22.94
N ALA A 519 19.85 -49.16 -23.05
CA ALA A 519 18.59 -48.38 -22.98
C ALA A 519 17.66 -48.74 -24.16
N LEU A 520 18.19 -48.88 -25.38
CA LEU A 520 17.44 -49.32 -26.54
C LEU A 520 16.82 -50.73 -26.34
N LEU A 521 17.60 -51.68 -25.86
CA LEU A 521 17.12 -53.04 -25.56
C LEU A 521 16.07 -53.02 -24.41
N GLY A 522 16.17 -52.07 -23.49
CA GLY A 522 15.22 -51.88 -22.39
C GLY A 522 13.84 -51.39 -22.84
N VAL A 523 13.73 -50.71 -23.98
CA VAL A 523 12.44 -50.24 -24.54
C VAL A 523 11.56 -51.46 -24.92
N TRP A 524 12.15 -52.55 -25.39
CA TRP A 524 11.47 -53.76 -25.90
C TRP A 524 11.33 -54.88 -24.83
N ARG A 525 12.03 -54.78 -23.70
CA ARG A 525 11.91 -55.78 -22.62
C ARG A 525 10.66 -55.47 -21.77
N SER A 526 9.79 -56.45 -21.60
CA SER A 526 8.54 -56.42 -20.81
C SER A 526 8.78 -56.06 -19.35
#